data_c6dd9ab9d3559b4bed87da12916153bc
#
_entry.id   c6dd9ab9d3559b4bed87da12916153bc
#
_cell.length_a   1.000
_cell.length_b   1.000
_cell.length_c   1.000
_cell.angle_alpha   90.00
_cell.angle_beta   90.00
_cell.angle_gamma   90.00
#
_symmetry.space_group_name_H-M   'P 1'
#
loop_
_entity.id
_entity.type
_entity.pdbx_description
1 polymer ?
#
loop_
_entity_poly.entity_id
_entity_poly.type
_entity_poly.pdbx_seq_one_letter_code
_entity_poly.pdbx_strand_id
1 'polypeptide(L)'
;MSFEFTVLPDERFIEILEAWVDSPWPKTVEDGYALRDRFGWVPAEDKPSLFTSDVRPDEPSSSFSVSGGNIRSMRVPITDIALEEARGDSLEDALVIYRRFCDILTSRYGKPKRRKNRNGYYRSSFVTSQGVGVSVGGTIAHVSCVVESPEEMFIASEYARLVAKGYIAEDE
;
A
#
# COMPACT_ATOMS: atom_id res chain seq x y z
N MET A 1 -9.93 24.71 -10.59
CA MET A 1 -8.63 24.18 -11.06
C MET A 1 -8.44 22.78 -10.53
N SER A 2 -8.10 21.83 -11.40
CA SER A 2 -7.74 20.47 -10.97
C SER A 2 -6.41 20.50 -10.23
N PHE A 3 -6.30 19.66 -9.20
CA PHE A 3 -5.03 19.46 -8.50
C PHE A 3 -4.13 18.56 -9.34
N GLU A 4 -2.91 18.98 -9.60
CA GLU A 4 -1.92 18.17 -10.29
C GLU A 4 -1.13 17.34 -9.26
N PHE A 5 -1.37 16.03 -9.23
CA PHE A 5 -0.65 15.13 -8.36
C PHE A 5 0.80 14.95 -8.81
N THR A 6 1.71 14.91 -7.82
CA THR A 6 3.02 14.28 -8.01
C THR A 6 2.83 12.78 -7.92
N VAL A 7 3.18 12.06 -8.97
CA VAL A 7 2.91 10.62 -9.10
C VAL A 7 4.22 9.84 -9.16
N LEU A 8 4.26 8.73 -8.43
CA LEU A 8 5.37 7.79 -8.50
C LEU A 8 5.53 7.27 -9.94
N PRO A 9 6.75 7.33 -10.54
CA PRO A 9 6.98 6.76 -11.88
C PRO A 9 6.71 5.26 -11.92
N ASP A 10 6.21 4.75 -13.05
CA ASP A 10 5.88 3.34 -13.24
C ASP A 10 7.08 2.43 -12.99
N GLU A 11 8.26 2.79 -13.49
CA GLU A 11 9.51 2.04 -13.31
C GLU A 11 9.90 1.96 -11.85
N ARG A 12 9.71 3.03 -11.11
CA ARG A 12 10.01 3.08 -9.67
C ARG A 12 9.05 2.21 -8.88
N PHE A 13 7.77 2.21 -9.25
CA PHE A 13 6.78 1.31 -8.65
C PHE A 13 7.14 -0.16 -8.88
N ILE A 14 7.55 -0.50 -10.09
CA ILE A 14 8.00 -1.87 -10.41
C ILE A 14 9.23 -2.26 -9.59
N GLU A 15 10.22 -1.37 -9.43
CA GLU A 15 11.37 -1.60 -8.55
C GLU A 15 10.94 -1.89 -7.11
N ILE A 16 9.95 -1.16 -6.59
CA ILE A 16 9.39 -1.37 -5.26
C ILE A 16 8.72 -2.75 -5.17
N LEU A 17 7.93 -3.14 -6.17
CA LEU A 17 7.31 -4.46 -6.22
C LEU A 17 8.35 -5.58 -6.23
N GLU A 18 9.40 -5.46 -7.03
CA GLU A 18 10.47 -6.45 -7.10
C GLU A 18 11.21 -6.59 -5.78
N ALA A 19 11.52 -5.49 -5.12
CA ALA A 19 12.30 -5.49 -3.89
C ALA A 19 11.48 -5.87 -2.64
N TRP A 20 10.24 -5.40 -2.54
CA TRP A 20 9.40 -5.60 -1.36
C TRP A 20 8.44 -6.77 -1.49
N VAL A 21 7.89 -7.00 -2.67
CA VAL A 21 6.81 -7.99 -2.86
C VAL A 21 7.36 -9.32 -3.38
N ASP A 22 8.12 -9.28 -4.47
CA ASP A 22 8.56 -10.48 -5.19
C ASP A 22 9.81 -11.14 -4.58
N SER A 23 10.55 -10.43 -3.74
CA SER A 23 11.66 -10.99 -2.97
C SER A 23 11.15 -11.87 -1.82
N PRO A 24 12.00 -12.78 -1.28
CA PRO A 24 11.53 -13.77 -0.31
C PRO A 24 10.93 -13.20 0.96
N TRP A 25 9.88 -13.84 1.47
CA TRP A 25 9.26 -13.62 2.75
C TRP A 25 9.49 -14.84 3.66
N PRO A 26 9.50 -14.71 5.00
CA PRO A 26 9.28 -13.49 5.79
C PRO A 26 10.43 -12.50 5.71
N LYS A 27 10.13 -11.24 5.98
CA LYS A 27 11.11 -10.16 6.10
C LYS A 27 11.22 -9.71 7.56
N THR A 28 12.46 -9.57 8.03
CA THR A 28 12.73 -9.02 9.37
C THR A 28 12.66 -7.49 9.36
N VAL A 29 12.65 -6.90 10.55
CA VAL A 29 12.72 -5.44 10.66
C VAL A 29 14.02 -4.89 10.04
N GLU A 30 15.13 -5.62 10.17
CA GLU A 30 16.44 -5.27 9.58
C GLU A 30 16.38 -5.30 8.05
N ASP A 31 15.69 -6.29 7.47
CA ASP A 31 15.42 -6.34 6.03
C ASP A 31 14.64 -5.10 5.56
N GLY A 32 13.66 -4.67 6.35
CA GLY A 32 12.89 -3.46 6.09
C GLY A 32 13.72 -2.20 6.11
N TYR A 33 14.61 -2.06 7.09
CA TYR A 33 15.53 -0.92 7.15
C TYR A 33 16.51 -0.91 5.98
N ALA A 34 17.03 -2.06 5.59
CA ALA A 34 17.93 -2.18 4.43
C ALA A 34 17.24 -1.79 3.12
N LEU A 35 15.98 -2.23 2.92
CA LEU A 35 15.18 -1.86 1.76
C LEU A 35 14.84 -0.37 1.75
N ARG A 36 14.43 0.19 2.89
CA ARG A 36 14.21 1.63 3.04
C ARG A 36 15.43 2.44 2.58
N ASP A 37 16.60 2.06 3.09
CA ASP A 37 17.86 2.75 2.80
C ASP A 37 18.28 2.58 1.32
N ARG A 38 18.06 1.41 0.75
CA ARG A 38 18.31 1.13 -0.68
C ARG A 38 17.50 2.06 -1.60
N PHE A 39 16.27 2.38 -1.22
CA PHE A 39 15.43 3.32 -1.97
C PHE A 39 15.73 4.79 -1.67
N GLY A 40 16.63 5.08 -0.73
CA GLY A 40 16.97 6.44 -0.35
C GLY A 40 15.88 7.13 0.49
N TRP A 41 14.97 6.38 1.06
CA TRP A 41 13.92 6.90 1.93
C TRP A 41 14.49 7.22 3.30
N VAL A 42 14.21 8.41 3.81
CA VAL A 42 14.80 8.92 5.05
C VAL A 42 13.91 8.56 6.25
N PRO A 43 14.45 7.87 7.26
CA PRO A 43 13.67 7.55 8.47
C PRO A 43 13.36 8.78 9.30
N ALA A 44 12.20 8.76 9.98
CA ALA A 44 11.89 9.73 11.02
C ALA A 44 12.83 9.53 12.21
N GLU A 45 13.23 10.64 12.83
CA GLU A 45 14.26 10.65 13.87
C GLU A 45 13.90 9.78 15.09
N ASP A 46 12.64 9.83 15.50
CA ASP A 46 12.13 9.14 16.70
C ASP A 46 11.45 7.79 16.39
N LYS A 47 11.17 7.50 15.14
CA LYS A 47 10.50 6.27 14.73
C LYS A 47 11.02 5.75 13.38
N PRO A 48 12.05 4.88 13.38
CA PRO A 48 12.70 4.41 12.15
C PRO A 48 11.80 3.64 11.17
N SER A 49 10.67 3.10 11.62
CA SER A 49 9.67 2.45 10.77
C SER A 49 8.75 3.42 10.04
N LEU A 50 8.84 4.71 10.32
CA LEU A 50 8.27 5.80 9.52
C LEU A 50 9.38 6.41 8.68
N PHE A 51 9.11 6.69 7.42
CA PHE A 51 10.12 7.22 6.48
C PHE A 51 9.48 8.00 5.35
N THR A 52 10.30 8.78 4.66
CA THR A 52 9.89 9.55 3.50
C THR A 52 9.61 8.64 2.29
N SER A 53 9.12 9.21 1.22
CA SER A 53 8.89 8.52 -0.05
C SER A 53 9.29 9.41 -1.22
N ASP A 54 9.33 8.83 -2.42
CA ASP A 54 9.67 9.57 -3.64
C ASP A 54 8.70 10.71 -3.93
N VAL A 55 7.42 10.54 -3.61
CA VAL A 55 6.37 11.55 -3.86
C VAL A 55 6.16 12.51 -2.68
N ARG A 56 6.75 12.21 -1.53
CA ARG A 56 6.73 13.05 -0.32
C ARG A 56 8.08 13.03 0.36
N PRO A 57 9.09 13.69 -0.23
CA PRO A 57 10.46 13.62 0.27
C PRO A 57 10.68 14.39 1.58
N ASP A 58 9.76 15.29 1.94
CA ASP A 58 9.87 16.15 3.13
C ASP A 58 9.09 15.66 4.34
N GLU A 59 8.33 14.57 4.20
CA GLU A 59 7.47 14.05 5.26
C GLU A 59 7.62 12.53 5.39
N PRO A 60 7.63 11.98 6.64
CA PRO A 60 7.60 10.54 6.85
C PRO A 60 6.18 9.98 6.62
N SER A 61 5.81 9.82 5.36
CA SER A 61 4.49 9.38 4.91
C SER A 61 4.40 7.89 4.61
N SER A 62 5.52 7.19 4.63
CA SER A 62 5.61 5.74 4.47
C SER A 62 5.85 5.07 5.81
N SER A 63 5.44 3.82 5.93
CA SER A 63 5.64 3.07 7.17
C SER A 63 5.65 1.57 6.92
N PHE A 64 6.24 0.83 7.84
CA PHE A 64 5.96 -0.59 7.99
C PHE A 64 5.65 -0.94 9.45
N SER A 65 4.77 -1.91 9.63
CA SER A 65 4.43 -2.46 10.94
C SER A 65 5.18 -3.77 11.18
N VAL A 66 5.52 -4.01 12.44
CA VAL A 66 6.33 -5.16 12.87
C VAL A 66 5.60 -5.91 13.98
N SER A 67 5.66 -7.24 13.91
CA SER A 67 5.21 -8.11 14.99
C SER A 67 6.13 -9.33 15.08
N GLY A 68 6.59 -9.68 16.27
CA GLY A 68 7.50 -10.78 16.47
C GLY A 68 8.85 -10.64 15.73
N GLY A 69 9.31 -9.42 15.54
CA GLY A 69 10.55 -9.12 14.79
C GLY A 69 10.42 -9.14 13.27
N ASN A 70 9.25 -9.47 12.73
CA ASN A 70 8.99 -9.56 11.29
C ASN A 70 8.02 -8.46 10.82
N ILE A 71 8.21 -8.01 9.58
CA ILE A 71 7.33 -7.05 8.95
C ILE A 71 5.99 -7.71 8.67
N ARG A 72 4.90 -7.05 9.08
CA ARG A 72 3.51 -7.44 8.82
C ARG A 72 2.94 -6.75 7.60
N SER A 73 3.16 -5.46 7.50
CA SER A 73 2.68 -4.65 6.38
C SER A 73 3.62 -3.48 6.11
N MET A 74 3.56 -3.00 4.89
CA MET A 74 4.27 -1.79 4.47
C MET A 74 3.31 -0.92 3.68
N ARG A 75 3.35 0.38 3.90
CA ARG A 75 2.57 1.36 3.17
C ARG A 75 3.49 2.39 2.53
N VAL A 76 3.27 2.63 1.24
CA VAL A 76 4.00 3.66 0.50
C VAL A 76 3.03 4.49 -0.34
N PRO A 77 3.12 5.82 -0.33
CA PRO A 77 2.27 6.65 -1.17
C PRO A 77 2.65 6.53 -2.64
N ILE A 78 1.64 6.50 -3.50
CA ILE A 78 1.77 6.61 -4.97
C ILE A 78 1.69 8.06 -5.39
N THR A 79 0.91 8.87 -4.65
CA THR A 79 0.78 10.31 -4.90
C THR A 79 1.08 11.12 -3.63
N ASP A 80 1.34 12.41 -3.84
CA ASP A 80 1.24 13.39 -2.76
C ASP A 80 -0.22 13.60 -2.34
N ILE A 81 -0.47 14.51 -1.41
CA ILE A 81 -1.83 14.79 -0.90
C ILE A 81 -2.37 16.04 -1.58
N ALA A 82 -3.59 15.94 -2.15
CA ALA A 82 -4.32 17.11 -2.62
C ALA A 82 -4.68 18.03 -1.46
N LEU A 83 -4.42 19.31 -1.64
CA LEU A 83 -4.83 20.34 -0.70
C LEU A 83 -6.35 20.36 -0.55
N GLU A 84 -6.84 20.72 0.64
CA GLU A 84 -8.26 20.71 0.96
C GLU A 84 -9.09 21.52 -0.05
N GLU A 85 -8.59 22.66 -0.49
CA GLU A 85 -9.21 23.54 -1.47
C GLU A 85 -9.37 22.91 -2.86
N ALA A 86 -8.49 21.97 -3.21
CA ALA A 86 -8.48 21.29 -4.50
C ALA A 86 -9.22 19.95 -4.52
N ARG A 87 -9.63 19.42 -3.36
CA ARG A 87 -10.20 18.06 -3.24
C ARG A 87 -11.49 17.87 -4.03
N GLY A 88 -12.29 18.92 -4.23
CA GLY A 88 -13.51 18.86 -5.03
C GLY A 88 -13.27 18.40 -6.47
N ASP A 89 -12.13 18.76 -7.05
CA ASP A 89 -11.78 18.51 -8.45
C ASP A 89 -10.76 17.37 -8.63
N SER A 90 -10.22 16.82 -7.52
CA SER A 90 -9.11 15.86 -7.57
C SER A 90 -9.54 14.40 -7.68
N LEU A 91 -10.82 14.07 -7.44
CA LEU A 91 -11.30 12.67 -7.42
C LEU A 91 -11.07 11.97 -8.76
N GLU A 92 -11.40 12.62 -9.86
CA GLU A 92 -11.28 12.03 -11.19
C GLU A 92 -9.81 11.75 -11.55
N ASP A 93 -8.94 12.69 -11.24
CA ASP A 93 -7.49 12.55 -11.42
C ASP A 93 -6.91 11.44 -10.55
N ALA A 94 -7.34 11.36 -9.28
CA ALA A 94 -6.95 10.27 -8.38
C ALA A 94 -7.41 8.91 -8.89
N LEU A 95 -8.63 8.79 -9.41
CA LEU A 95 -9.17 7.55 -9.99
C LEU A 95 -8.43 7.13 -11.26
N VAL A 96 -8.02 8.06 -12.10
CA VAL A 96 -7.19 7.77 -13.30
C VAL A 96 -5.86 7.16 -12.88
N ILE A 97 -5.19 7.76 -11.89
CA ILE A 97 -3.93 7.25 -11.33
C ILE A 97 -4.15 5.86 -10.71
N TYR A 98 -5.17 5.71 -9.89
CA TYR A 98 -5.53 4.43 -9.28
C TYR A 98 -5.69 3.32 -10.32
N ARG A 99 -6.45 3.56 -11.39
CA ARG A 99 -6.67 2.56 -12.46
C ARG A 99 -5.37 2.18 -13.16
N ARG A 100 -4.50 3.14 -13.43
CA ARG A 100 -3.18 2.91 -14.04
C ARG A 100 -2.33 1.95 -13.20
N PHE A 101 -2.25 2.16 -11.90
CA PHE A 101 -1.49 1.29 -11.01
C PHE A 101 -2.17 -0.06 -10.82
N CYS A 102 -3.49 -0.13 -10.82
CA CYS A 102 -4.21 -1.40 -10.87
C CYS A 102 -3.89 -2.21 -12.13
N ASP A 103 -3.75 -1.56 -13.29
CA ASP A 103 -3.38 -2.23 -14.54
C ASP A 103 -1.97 -2.82 -14.46
N ILE A 104 -1.01 -2.12 -13.86
CA ILE A 104 0.34 -2.64 -13.61
C ILE A 104 0.27 -3.90 -12.74
N LEU A 105 -0.48 -3.85 -11.63
CA LEU A 105 -0.63 -4.99 -10.73
C LEU A 105 -1.38 -6.16 -11.38
N THR A 106 -2.40 -5.88 -12.18
CA THR A 106 -3.15 -6.91 -12.92
C THR A 106 -2.25 -7.66 -13.90
N SER A 107 -1.40 -6.95 -14.63
CA SER A 107 -0.42 -7.57 -15.55
C SER A 107 0.58 -8.45 -14.80
N ARG A 108 0.90 -8.11 -13.57
CA ARG A 108 1.92 -8.80 -12.78
C ARG A 108 1.38 -9.94 -11.93
N TYR A 109 0.20 -9.76 -11.32
CA TYR A 109 -0.33 -10.68 -10.31
C TYR A 109 -1.70 -11.28 -10.65
N GLY A 110 -2.32 -10.86 -11.76
CA GLY A 110 -3.62 -11.36 -12.19
C GLY A 110 -4.78 -10.53 -11.68
N LYS A 111 -5.97 -11.11 -11.70
CA LYS A 111 -7.23 -10.40 -11.45
C LYS A 111 -7.36 -9.93 -9.99
N PRO A 112 -7.71 -8.66 -9.75
CA PRO A 112 -7.91 -8.13 -8.40
C PRO A 112 -9.25 -8.53 -7.80
N LYS A 113 -9.31 -8.46 -6.46
CA LYS A 113 -10.56 -8.29 -5.72
C LYS A 113 -10.81 -6.79 -5.53
N ARG A 114 -11.93 -6.29 -6.05
CA ARG A 114 -12.35 -4.90 -5.87
C ARG A 114 -13.30 -4.83 -4.68
N ARG A 115 -13.05 -3.89 -3.75
CA ARG A 115 -14.00 -3.56 -2.70
C ARG A 115 -14.83 -2.37 -3.12
N LYS A 116 -16.15 -2.46 -2.89
CA LYS A 116 -17.04 -1.30 -3.02
C LYS A 116 -16.60 -0.22 -2.06
N ASN A 117 -16.57 1.00 -2.58
CA ASN A 117 -16.30 2.20 -1.83
C ASN A 117 -17.36 2.42 -0.74
N ARG A 118 -16.91 2.45 0.51
CA ARG A 118 -17.66 3.03 1.62
C ARG A 118 -16.92 4.30 2.06
N ASN A 119 -17.64 5.40 2.23
CA ASN A 119 -17.07 6.68 2.70
C ASN A 119 -16.00 7.30 1.78
N GLY A 120 -16.11 7.15 0.47
CA GLY A 120 -15.19 7.77 -0.48
C GLY A 120 -13.82 7.06 -0.60
N TYR A 121 -13.67 5.85 -0.01
CA TYR A 121 -12.46 5.05 -0.13
C TYR A 121 -12.64 3.96 -1.20
N TYR A 122 -11.67 3.85 -2.10
CA TYR A 122 -11.63 2.82 -3.15
C TYR A 122 -10.36 1.98 -3.02
N ARG A 123 -10.45 0.70 -3.36
CA ARG A 123 -9.33 -0.24 -3.20
C ARG A 123 -9.47 -1.45 -4.13
N SER A 124 -8.35 -1.88 -4.70
CA SER A 124 -8.20 -3.18 -5.37
C SER A 124 -7.08 -3.97 -4.71
N SER A 125 -7.31 -5.24 -4.44
CA SER A 125 -6.37 -6.12 -3.74
C SER A 125 -5.96 -7.29 -4.62
N PHE A 126 -4.68 -7.66 -4.54
CA PHE A 126 -4.04 -8.72 -5.29
C PHE A 126 -3.31 -9.65 -4.33
N VAL A 127 -3.19 -10.91 -4.70
CA VAL A 127 -2.41 -11.89 -3.93
C VAL A 127 -1.37 -12.52 -4.85
N THR A 128 -0.11 -12.52 -4.45
CA THR A 128 0.98 -13.10 -5.22
C THR A 128 1.06 -14.61 -5.03
N SER A 129 1.88 -15.28 -5.84
CA SER A 129 2.13 -16.73 -5.71
C SER A 129 2.76 -17.12 -4.36
N GLN A 130 3.45 -16.21 -3.69
CA GLN A 130 3.98 -16.41 -2.34
C GLN A 130 2.94 -16.19 -1.23
N GLY A 131 1.73 -15.73 -1.57
CA GLY A 131 0.70 -15.36 -0.59
C GLY A 131 0.83 -13.94 -0.06
N VAL A 132 1.68 -13.09 -0.65
CA VAL A 132 1.81 -11.68 -0.29
C VAL A 132 0.60 -10.92 -0.80
N GLY A 133 0.00 -10.09 0.04
CA GLY A 133 -1.08 -9.18 -0.35
C GLY A 133 -0.52 -7.86 -0.85
N VAL A 134 -1.02 -7.39 -1.98
CA VAL A 134 -0.71 -6.06 -2.51
C VAL A 134 -2.02 -5.37 -2.82
N SER A 135 -2.18 -4.14 -2.34
CA SER A 135 -3.37 -3.35 -2.67
C SER A 135 -3.00 -1.93 -3.06
N VAL A 136 -3.78 -1.39 -3.97
CA VAL A 136 -3.76 0.02 -4.35
C VAL A 136 -5.12 0.59 -4.04
N GLY A 137 -5.14 1.73 -3.41
CA GLY A 137 -6.38 2.41 -3.07
C GLY A 137 -6.12 3.82 -2.58
N GLY A 138 -7.18 4.50 -2.26
CA GLY A 138 -7.09 5.86 -1.79
C GLY A 138 -8.42 6.53 -1.60
N THR A 139 -8.35 7.84 -1.58
CA THR A 139 -9.49 8.74 -1.43
C THR A 139 -9.42 9.82 -2.50
N ILE A 140 -10.29 10.81 -2.39
CA ILE A 140 -10.20 12.04 -3.20
C ILE A 140 -8.84 12.76 -3.04
N ALA A 141 -8.16 12.56 -1.91
CA ALA A 141 -6.96 13.32 -1.55
C ALA A 141 -5.64 12.65 -1.97
N HIS A 142 -5.61 11.33 -2.17
CA HIS A 142 -4.36 10.59 -2.44
C HIS A 142 -4.61 9.18 -2.92
N VAL A 143 -3.56 8.56 -3.48
CA VAL A 143 -3.48 7.13 -3.81
C VAL A 143 -2.26 6.54 -3.13
N SER A 144 -2.38 5.35 -2.57
CA SER A 144 -1.29 4.64 -1.90
C SER A 144 -1.29 3.14 -2.18
N CYS A 145 -0.15 2.51 -1.94
CA CYS A 145 0.04 1.07 -2.03
C CYS A 145 0.28 0.47 -0.64
N VAL A 146 -0.34 -0.66 -0.35
CA VAL A 146 -0.13 -1.43 0.88
C VAL A 146 0.32 -2.83 0.51
N VAL A 147 1.38 -3.29 1.17
CA VAL A 147 1.90 -4.66 1.06
C VAL A 147 1.67 -5.36 2.39
N GLU A 148 1.09 -6.54 2.35
CA GLU A 148 0.83 -7.35 3.55
C GLU A 148 1.58 -8.67 3.47
N SER A 149 2.22 -9.08 4.57
CA SER A 149 2.97 -10.33 4.64
C SER A 149 2.07 -11.53 4.38
N PRO A 150 2.62 -12.68 3.94
CA PRO A 150 1.85 -13.93 3.82
C PRO A 150 1.18 -14.34 5.14
N GLU A 151 1.83 -14.10 6.26
CA GLU A 151 1.28 -14.38 7.60
C GLU A 151 0.07 -13.50 7.90
N GLU A 152 0.15 -12.20 7.61
CA GLU A 152 -0.97 -11.27 7.77
C GLU A 152 -2.16 -11.67 6.89
N MET A 153 -1.89 -12.04 5.64
CA MET A 153 -2.91 -12.53 4.70
C MET A 153 -3.58 -13.81 5.19
N PHE A 154 -2.81 -14.72 5.78
CA PHE A 154 -3.34 -15.95 6.38
C PHE A 154 -4.24 -15.64 7.60
N ILE A 155 -3.80 -14.79 8.51
CA ILE A 155 -4.58 -14.37 9.68
C ILE A 155 -5.91 -13.74 9.25
N ALA A 156 -5.88 -12.83 8.26
CA ALA A 156 -7.09 -12.19 7.74
C ALA A 156 -8.06 -13.20 7.12
N SER A 157 -7.56 -14.20 6.38
CA SER A 157 -8.39 -15.23 5.78
C SER A 157 -9.03 -16.16 6.82
N GLU A 158 -8.28 -16.52 7.87
CA GLU A 158 -8.80 -17.32 8.98
C GLU A 158 -9.86 -16.57 9.79
N TYR A 159 -9.63 -15.27 10.02
CA TYR A 159 -10.64 -14.41 10.67
C TYR A 159 -11.94 -14.41 9.86
N ALA A 160 -11.86 -14.14 8.55
CA ALA A 160 -13.02 -14.15 7.66
C ALA A 160 -13.75 -15.50 7.66
N ARG A 161 -13.01 -16.61 7.70
CA ARG A 161 -13.57 -17.97 7.79
C ARG A 161 -14.34 -18.18 9.09
N LEU A 162 -13.81 -17.73 10.21
CA LEU A 162 -14.45 -17.83 11.52
C LEU A 162 -15.70 -16.97 11.62
N VAL A 163 -15.67 -15.76 11.06
CA VAL A 163 -16.86 -14.89 10.94
C VAL A 163 -17.94 -15.57 10.11
N ALA A 164 -17.60 -16.11 8.95
CA ALA A 164 -18.54 -16.79 8.05
C ALA A 164 -19.18 -18.02 8.70
N LYS A 165 -18.48 -18.69 9.60
CA LYS A 165 -19.00 -19.83 10.38
C LYS A 165 -19.74 -19.44 11.66
N GLY A 166 -19.80 -18.15 11.98
CA GLY A 166 -20.49 -17.64 13.17
C GLY A 166 -19.78 -17.88 14.50
N TYR A 167 -18.49 -18.25 14.47
CA TYR A 167 -17.70 -18.44 15.70
C TYR A 167 -17.27 -17.12 16.36
N ILE A 168 -17.15 -16.06 15.57
CA ILE A 168 -16.88 -14.71 16.03
C ILE A 168 -17.81 -13.72 15.33
N ALA A 169 -18.17 -12.65 16.01
CA ALA A 169 -18.96 -11.57 15.42
C ALA A 169 -18.13 -10.78 14.42
N GLU A 170 -18.76 -10.29 13.38
CA GLU A 170 -18.16 -9.32 12.47
C GLU A 170 -18.00 -7.99 13.22
N ASP A 171 -16.80 -7.41 13.19
CA ASP A 171 -16.56 -6.09 13.75
C ASP A 171 -17.27 -5.04 12.88
N GLU A 172 -18.10 -4.21 13.50
CA GLU A 172 -18.85 -3.13 12.84
C GLU A 172 -17.94 -1.99 12.36
#